data_d3dee890554c5749de0c405eb3159bd3
#
_entry.id   d3dee890554c5749de0c405eb3159bd3
#
_cell.length_a   1.000
_cell.length_b   1.000
_cell.length_c   1.000
_cell.angle_alpha   90.00
_cell.angle_beta   90.00
_cell.angle_gamma   90.00
#
_symmetry.space_group_name_H-M   'P 1'
#
loop_
_entity.id
_entity.type
_entity.pdbx_description
1 polymer ?
#
loop_
_entity_poly.entity_id
_entity_poly.type
_entity_poly.pdbx_seq_one_letter_code
_entity_poly.pdbx_strand_id
1 'polypeptide(L)'
;MRFKLLVLALVASLVAVSAATAKDHPGKGKPAKTGENCRPGVTVMLSGVLDPTVDPQDGDTSFVLTVKHSNRHGRAYKQAGSATIMVGAKTRVRRQGAKNLGALAPNDRVHVTAKVCKADLADGATPDLTARKIGAHPAVAAEPSS
;
A
#
# COMPACT_ATOMS: atom_id res chain seq x y z
N MET A 1 -2.14 31.81 -62.97
CA MET A 1 -2.69 30.88 -64.00
C MET A 1 -2.90 29.52 -63.42
N ARG A 2 -4.17 29.05 -63.56
CA ARG A 2 -4.66 27.62 -63.46
C ARG A 2 -4.57 26.98 -62.08
N PHE A 3 -5.63 27.00 -61.27
CA PHE A 3 -6.85 26.13 -61.31
C PHE A 3 -6.56 24.64 -61.53
N LYS A 4 -6.86 23.85 -60.46
CA LYS A 4 -7.60 22.58 -60.50
C LYS A 4 -7.73 22.17 -59.03
N LEU A 5 -8.79 22.36 -58.39
CA LEU A 5 -10.05 21.60 -58.24
C LEU A 5 -9.90 20.10 -58.44
N LEU A 6 -10.30 19.38 -57.40
CA LEU A 6 -10.97 18.07 -57.38
C LEU A 6 -10.45 17.29 -56.17
N VAL A 7 -11.16 16.63 -55.35
CA VAL A 7 -12.53 16.10 -55.28
C VAL A 7 -12.67 15.56 -53.85
N LEU A 8 -13.81 15.80 -53.27
CA LEU A 8 -14.37 15.10 -52.12
C LEU A 8 -14.23 13.57 -52.25
N ALA A 9 -13.79 12.90 -51.19
CA ALA A 9 -14.17 11.54 -50.92
C ALA A 9 -14.49 11.41 -49.45
N LEU A 10 -15.74 11.56 -49.14
CA LEU A 10 -16.39 11.31 -47.85
C LEU A 10 -16.48 9.78 -47.74
N VAL A 11 -15.62 9.16 -46.90
CA VAL A 11 -15.79 7.76 -46.53
C VAL A 11 -16.26 7.76 -45.08
N ALA A 12 -17.56 7.74 -44.92
CA ALA A 12 -18.20 7.44 -43.66
C ALA A 12 -18.02 5.95 -43.35
N SER A 13 -16.99 5.62 -42.59
CA SER A 13 -16.85 4.29 -42.00
C SER A 13 -17.69 4.24 -40.73
N LEU A 14 -18.91 3.71 -40.84
CA LEU A 14 -19.69 3.24 -39.70
C LEU A 14 -18.92 2.07 -39.06
N VAL A 15 -18.20 2.34 -38.00
CA VAL A 15 -17.77 1.28 -37.09
C VAL A 15 -18.95 0.97 -36.19
N ALA A 16 -19.67 -0.10 -36.52
CA ALA A 16 -20.63 -0.69 -35.61
C ALA A 16 -19.85 -1.24 -34.41
N VAL A 17 -19.82 -0.48 -33.33
CA VAL A 17 -19.39 -0.97 -32.03
C VAL A 17 -20.47 -1.94 -31.55
N SER A 18 -20.22 -3.22 -31.73
CA SER A 18 -21.00 -4.28 -31.08
C SER A 18 -20.78 -4.13 -29.57
N ALA A 19 -21.71 -3.51 -28.89
CA ALA A 19 -21.80 -3.58 -27.44
C ALA A 19 -22.09 -5.05 -27.10
N ALA A 20 -21.02 -5.79 -26.79
CA ALA A 20 -21.15 -7.04 -26.06
C ALA A 20 -21.73 -6.66 -24.70
N THR A 21 -23.03 -6.78 -24.54
CA THR A 21 -23.66 -6.81 -23.23
C THR A 21 -23.13 -8.04 -22.51
N ALA A 22 -22.01 -7.86 -21.79
CA ALA A 22 -21.64 -8.77 -20.73
C ALA A 22 -22.85 -8.80 -19.80
N LYS A 23 -23.52 -9.95 -19.74
CA LYS A 23 -24.50 -10.24 -18.70
C LYS A 23 -23.80 -10.09 -17.38
N ASP A 24 -23.93 -8.92 -16.77
CA ASP A 24 -23.66 -8.75 -15.37
C ASP A 24 -24.53 -9.74 -14.62
N HIS A 25 -23.93 -10.85 -14.23
CA HIS A 25 -24.44 -11.62 -13.11
C HIS A 25 -24.33 -10.67 -11.91
N PRO A 26 -25.46 -10.29 -11.30
CA PRO A 26 -25.39 -9.61 -10.03
C PRO A 26 -24.95 -10.64 -8.97
N GLY A 27 -23.68 -11.02 -9.05
CA GLY A 27 -23.00 -11.57 -7.90
C GLY A 27 -23.13 -10.53 -6.82
N LYS A 28 -23.89 -10.82 -5.77
CA LYS A 28 -23.94 -10.04 -4.53
C LYS A 28 -22.55 -10.03 -3.90
N GLY A 29 -21.59 -9.42 -4.57
CA GLY A 29 -20.29 -9.07 -4.03
C GLY A 29 -20.56 -7.98 -3.00
N LYS A 30 -20.65 -8.36 -1.72
CA LYS A 30 -20.53 -7.38 -0.66
C LYS A 30 -19.25 -6.61 -0.92
N PRO A 31 -19.29 -5.25 -0.91
CA PRO A 31 -18.09 -4.45 -1.06
C PRO A 31 -17.06 -4.96 -0.07
N ALA A 32 -15.85 -5.19 -0.53
CA ALA A 32 -14.74 -5.62 0.31
C ALA A 32 -14.64 -4.62 1.46
N LYS A 33 -14.95 -5.07 2.67
CA LYS A 33 -14.83 -4.23 3.86
C LYS A 33 -13.37 -4.22 4.25
N THR A 34 -12.64 -3.25 3.72
CA THR A 34 -11.29 -2.95 4.19
C THR A 34 -11.37 -2.59 5.66
N GLY A 35 -10.76 -3.39 6.53
CA GLY A 35 -10.67 -3.04 7.93
C GLY A 35 -11.13 -4.11 8.93
N GLU A 36 -11.45 -3.68 10.12
CA GLU A 36 -11.65 -4.52 11.32
C GLU A 36 -12.79 -5.56 11.23
N ASN A 37 -13.74 -5.38 10.33
CA ASN A 37 -14.94 -6.21 10.20
C ASN A 37 -14.87 -7.24 9.08
N CYS A 38 -13.75 -7.39 8.40
CA CYS A 38 -13.64 -8.39 7.34
C CYS A 38 -13.39 -9.81 7.90
N ARG A 39 -14.04 -10.79 7.29
CA ARG A 39 -13.83 -12.21 7.64
C ARG A 39 -13.55 -13.01 6.38
N PRO A 40 -12.47 -13.80 6.36
CA PRO A 40 -11.45 -13.93 7.38
C PRO A 40 -10.45 -12.75 7.36
N GLY A 41 -10.22 -12.16 8.53
CA GLY A 41 -9.13 -11.21 8.71
C GLY A 41 -7.82 -11.95 8.97
N VAL A 42 -6.75 -11.48 8.37
CA VAL A 42 -5.40 -12.03 8.58
C VAL A 42 -4.48 -10.97 9.18
N THR A 43 -3.47 -11.41 9.90
CA THR A 43 -2.46 -10.51 10.46
C THR A 43 -1.26 -10.47 9.53
N VAL A 44 -0.95 -9.28 9.05
CA VAL A 44 0.28 -8.98 8.34
C VAL A 44 1.30 -8.45 9.35
N MET A 45 2.49 -9.03 9.35
CA MET A 45 3.62 -8.58 10.15
C MET A 45 4.76 -8.24 9.21
N LEU A 46 5.24 -7.01 9.30
CA LEU A 46 6.37 -6.52 8.52
C LEU A 46 7.48 -6.06 9.46
N SER A 47 8.69 -6.27 9.03
CA SER A 47 9.88 -5.69 9.66
C SER A 47 10.74 -5.05 8.60
N GLY A 48 11.22 -3.86 8.88
CA GLY A 48 12.00 -3.11 7.92
C GLY A 48 12.76 -1.98 8.57
N VAL A 49 13.16 -1.05 7.74
CA VAL A 49 13.89 0.14 8.13
C VAL A 49 13.11 1.35 7.65
N LEU A 50 13.00 2.35 8.50
CA LEU A 50 12.46 3.64 8.11
C LEU A 50 13.48 4.30 7.15
N ASP A 51 12.98 4.78 6.02
CA ASP A 51 13.84 5.44 5.05
C ASP A 51 14.56 6.63 5.69
N PRO A 52 15.84 6.87 5.40
CA PRO A 52 16.61 7.96 5.99
C PRO A 52 16.05 9.36 5.66
N THR A 53 15.22 9.47 4.62
CA THR A 53 14.57 10.72 4.22
C THR A 53 13.19 10.91 4.86
N VAL A 54 12.67 9.88 5.53
CA VAL A 54 11.36 9.91 6.19
C VAL A 54 11.53 10.19 7.68
N ASP A 55 10.98 11.29 8.12
CA ASP A 55 10.95 11.72 9.50
C ASP A 55 9.48 11.94 9.93
N PRO A 56 8.79 10.89 10.40
CA PRO A 56 7.39 10.98 10.75
C PRO A 56 7.18 11.93 11.92
N GLN A 57 6.23 12.85 11.76
CA GLN A 57 5.88 13.81 12.79
C GLN A 57 4.61 13.40 13.53
N ASP A 58 4.41 13.96 14.73
CA ASP A 58 3.16 13.80 15.44
C ASP A 58 2.03 14.48 14.65
N GLY A 59 1.00 13.70 14.32
CA GLY A 59 -0.10 14.15 13.47
C GLY A 59 -0.05 13.57 12.05
N ASP A 60 1.06 13.00 11.62
CA ASP A 60 1.11 12.28 10.36
C ASP A 60 0.16 11.08 10.39
N THR A 61 -0.49 10.84 9.26
CA THR A 61 -1.44 9.73 9.11
C THR A 61 -0.84 8.52 8.43
N SER A 62 0.36 8.63 7.87
CA SER A 62 1.05 7.54 7.19
C SER A 62 2.54 7.77 7.06
N PHE A 63 3.27 6.68 6.84
CA PHE A 63 4.68 6.70 6.44
C PHE A 63 5.01 5.49 5.57
N VAL A 64 6.14 5.54 4.87
CA VAL A 64 6.63 4.44 4.04
C VAL A 64 7.70 3.66 4.79
N LEU A 65 7.56 2.33 4.79
CA LEU A 65 8.50 1.39 5.40
C LEU A 65 9.23 0.62 4.29
N THR A 66 10.56 0.61 4.28
CA THR A 66 11.36 -0.31 3.47
C THR A 66 11.31 -1.70 4.11
N VAL A 67 10.63 -2.65 3.46
CA VAL A 67 10.35 -3.99 4.01
C VAL A 67 11.55 -4.91 3.79
N LYS A 68 12.09 -5.46 4.86
CA LYS A 68 13.17 -6.46 4.83
C LYS A 68 12.66 -7.88 5.13
N HIS A 69 11.72 -7.99 6.07
CA HIS A 69 11.13 -9.27 6.46
C HIS A 69 9.62 -9.17 6.60
N SER A 70 8.94 -10.28 6.36
CA SER A 70 7.49 -10.38 6.52
C SER A 70 7.08 -11.79 6.93
N ASN A 71 5.88 -11.91 7.51
CA ASN A 71 5.24 -13.22 7.64
C ASN A 71 4.65 -13.66 6.28
N ARG A 72 4.01 -14.85 6.26
CA ARG A 72 3.42 -15.42 5.03
C ARG A 72 2.42 -14.48 4.35
N HIS A 73 1.64 -13.71 5.12
CA HIS A 73 0.62 -12.80 4.60
C HIS A 73 1.19 -11.47 4.11
N GLY A 74 2.40 -11.11 4.54
CA GLY A 74 3.12 -9.92 4.09
C GLY A 74 4.10 -10.16 2.95
N ARG A 75 4.14 -11.37 2.37
CA ARG A 75 5.15 -11.74 1.37
C ARG A 75 5.17 -10.81 0.16
N ALA A 76 4.00 -10.36 -0.32
CA ALA A 76 3.90 -9.43 -1.43
C ALA A 76 4.60 -8.10 -1.14
N TYR A 77 4.45 -7.55 0.07
CA TYR A 77 5.14 -6.32 0.50
C TYR A 77 6.66 -6.50 0.54
N LYS A 78 7.14 -7.67 0.97
CA LYS A 78 8.57 -7.96 0.94
C LYS A 78 9.09 -8.01 -0.50
N GLN A 79 8.33 -8.57 -1.44
CA GLN A 79 8.68 -8.60 -2.85
C GLN A 79 8.65 -7.21 -3.48
N ALA A 80 7.67 -6.38 -3.12
CA ALA A 80 7.59 -4.98 -3.54
C ALA A 80 8.71 -4.10 -2.94
N GLY A 81 9.32 -4.54 -1.84
CA GLY A 81 10.41 -3.82 -1.16
C GLY A 81 9.95 -2.71 -0.23
N SER A 82 8.69 -2.27 -0.31
CA SER A 82 8.14 -1.19 0.51
C SER A 82 6.67 -1.41 0.87
N ALA A 83 6.20 -0.70 1.89
CA ALA A 83 4.80 -0.69 2.31
C ALA A 83 4.42 0.68 2.84
N THR A 84 3.24 1.18 2.44
CA THR A 84 2.62 2.36 3.06
C THR A 84 1.90 1.93 4.33
N ILE A 85 2.26 2.53 5.43
CA ILE A 85 1.72 2.25 6.75
C ILE A 85 0.84 3.40 7.18
N MET A 86 -0.47 3.16 7.27
CA MET A 86 -1.45 4.10 7.78
C MET A 86 -1.48 4.06 9.31
N VAL A 87 -1.48 5.23 9.93
CA VAL A 87 -1.52 5.40 11.38
C VAL A 87 -2.87 5.99 11.76
N GLY A 88 -3.64 5.28 12.55
CA GLY A 88 -4.95 5.73 13.01
C GLY A 88 -4.99 5.93 14.52
N ALA A 89 -6.09 6.47 15.03
CA ALA A 89 -6.31 6.73 16.45
C ALA A 89 -6.15 5.48 17.36
N LYS A 90 -6.31 4.29 16.81
CA LYS A 90 -6.15 3.01 17.54
C LYS A 90 -4.76 2.39 17.38
N THR A 91 -3.88 3.01 16.60
CA THR A 91 -2.51 2.54 16.41
C THR A 91 -1.69 2.77 17.68
N ARG A 92 -1.02 1.72 18.12
CA ARG A 92 -0.10 1.81 19.28
C ARG A 92 1.32 1.91 18.78
N VAL A 93 1.96 3.05 19.02
CA VAL A 93 3.36 3.28 18.70
C VAL A 93 4.22 3.09 19.95
N ARG A 94 5.39 2.48 19.81
CA ARG A 94 6.39 2.34 20.87
C ARG A 94 7.80 2.45 20.31
N ARG A 95 8.58 3.37 20.86
CA ARG A 95 10.01 3.50 20.61
C ARG A 95 10.71 3.92 21.91
N GLN A 96 11.52 3.05 22.50
CA GLN A 96 12.28 3.33 23.72
C GLN A 96 11.44 4.00 24.84
N GLY A 97 10.20 3.55 25.03
CA GLY A 97 9.29 4.11 26.03
C GLY A 97 8.39 5.23 25.52
N ALA A 98 8.74 5.92 24.45
CA ALA A 98 7.86 6.89 23.79
C ALA A 98 6.69 6.19 23.08
N LYS A 99 5.54 6.89 22.99
CA LYS A 99 4.29 6.31 22.48
C LYS A 99 3.67 7.12 21.33
N ASN A 100 4.41 8.04 20.75
CA ASN A 100 3.99 8.93 19.68
C ASN A 100 4.75 8.62 18.39
N LEU A 101 4.20 9.05 17.26
CA LEU A 101 4.76 8.80 15.94
C LEU A 101 6.03 9.63 15.71
N GLY A 102 6.07 10.88 16.17
CA GLY A 102 7.22 11.76 16.08
C GLY A 102 8.44 11.30 16.92
N ALA A 103 8.29 10.21 17.68
CA ALA A 103 9.45 9.57 18.32
C ALA A 103 10.23 8.67 17.35
N LEU A 104 9.65 8.27 16.22
CA LEU A 104 10.35 7.50 15.19
C LEU A 104 11.43 8.37 14.55
N ALA A 105 12.56 7.79 14.23
CA ALA A 105 13.66 8.50 13.60
C ALA A 105 14.11 7.80 12.30
N PRO A 106 14.69 8.52 11.37
CA PRO A 106 15.31 7.95 10.18
C PRO A 106 16.23 6.78 10.53
N ASN A 107 16.20 5.74 9.68
CA ASN A 107 16.95 4.50 9.87
C ASN A 107 16.52 3.62 11.05
N ASP A 108 15.48 3.95 11.79
CA ASP A 108 14.95 3.06 12.82
C ASP A 108 14.56 1.70 12.22
N ARG A 109 14.83 0.64 12.97
CA ARG A 109 14.28 -0.68 12.68
C ARG A 109 12.85 -0.74 13.20
N VAL A 110 11.90 -0.91 12.28
CA VAL A 110 10.47 -0.84 12.58
C VAL A 110 9.81 -2.19 12.36
N HIS A 111 8.98 -2.58 13.33
CA HIS A 111 8.09 -3.73 13.27
C HIS A 111 6.65 -3.25 13.25
N VAL A 112 5.92 -3.63 12.22
CA VAL A 112 4.52 -3.27 12.04
C VAL A 112 3.65 -4.51 12.12
N THR A 113 2.54 -4.40 12.85
CA THR A 113 1.48 -5.39 12.87
C THR A 113 0.19 -4.73 12.41
N ALA A 114 -0.38 -5.23 11.32
CA ALA A 114 -1.63 -4.76 10.76
C ALA A 114 -2.62 -5.91 10.59
N LYS A 115 -3.91 -5.59 10.53
CA LYS A 115 -4.97 -6.56 10.25
C LYS A 115 -5.64 -6.18 8.94
N VAL A 116 -5.69 -7.09 7.99
CA VAL A 116 -6.29 -6.87 6.66
C VAL A 116 -7.25 -8.01 6.32
N CYS A 117 -8.11 -7.77 5.36
CA CYS A 117 -8.92 -8.83 4.78
C CYS A 117 -8.03 -9.75 3.94
N LYS A 118 -8.23 -11.05 4.06
CA LYS A 118 -7.51 -12.00 3.22
C LYS A 118 -7.75 -11.75 1.74
N ALA A 119 -8.97 -11.34 1.39
CA ALA A 119 -9.34 -11.02 0.01
C ALA A 119 -8.55 -9.83 -0.57
N ASP A 120 -8.19 -8.84 0.27
CA ASP A 120 -7.44 -7.66 -0.16
C ASP A 120 -5.97 -7.97 -0.49
N LEU A 121 -5.49 -9.16 -0.10
CA LEU A 121 -4.14 -9.67 -0.39
C LEU A 121 -4.12 -10.66 -1.55
N ALA A 122 -5.25 -10.82 -2.27
CA ALA A 122 -5.32 -11.71 -3.42
C ALA A 122 -4.37 -11.21 -4.53
N ASP A 123 -3.89 -12.14 -5.34
CA ASP A 123 -3.07 -11.87 -6.52
C ASP A 123 -1.78 -11.05 -6.25
N GLY A 124 -1.29 -11.10 -5.02
CA GLY A 124 -0.07 -10.37 -4.65
C GLY A 124 -0.28 -8.87 -4.44
N ALA A 125 -1.52 -8.42 -4.26
CA ALA A 125 -1.83 -7.02 -3.97
C ALA A 125 -1.17 -6.54 -2.66
N THR A 126 -0.76 -5.29 -2.65
CA THR A 126 -0.12 -4.61 -1.52
C THR A 126 -0.91 -3.35 -1.13
N PRO A 127 -2.15 -3.49 -0.62
CA PRO A 127 -2.91 -2.35 -0.17
C PRO A 127 -2.24 -1.62 1.00
N ASP A 128 -2.59 -0.36 1.22
CA ASP A 128 -2.13 0.39 2.38
C ASP A 128 -2.53 -0.32 3.67
N LEU A 129 -1.61 -0.40 4.63
CA LEU A 129 -1.78 -1.14 5.87
C LEU A 129 -2.11 -0.24 7.04
N THR A 130 -3.32 -0.32 7.55
CA THR A 130 -3.65 0.34 8.83
C THR A 130 -3.00 -0.42 9.99
N ALA A 131 -1.97 0.19 10.57
CA ALA A 131 -1.23 -0.41 11.66
C ALA A 131 -2.06 -0.48 12.94
N ARG A 132 -1.97 -1.61 13.63
CA ARG A 132 -2.47 -1.77 15.01
C ARG A 132 -1.36 -1.51 16.03
N LYS A 133 -0.14 -1.94 15.70
CA LYS A 133 1.03 -1.78 16.53
C LYS A 133 2.24 -1.47 15.67
N ILE A 134 3.00 -0.49 16.11
CA ILE A 134 4.30 -0.10 15.56
C ILE A 134 5.29 -0.15 16.71
N GLY A 135 6.33 -0.96 16.55
CA GLY A 135 7.47 -1.02 17.47
C GLY A 135 8.71 -0.58 16.72
N ALA A 136 9.46 0.36 17.26
CA ALA A 136 10.69 0.84 16.66
C ALA A 136 11.87 0.71 17.62
N HIS A 137 13.02 0.44 17.05
CA HIS A 137 14.30 0.38 17.72
C HIS A 137 15.30 1.24 16.95
N PRO A 138 16.15 1.99 17.62
CA PRO A 138 17.18 2.76 16.96
C PRO A 138 17.99 1.91 15.98
N ALA A 139 18.51 2.55 14.95
CA ALA A 139 19.54 1.94 14.12
C ALA A 139 20.69 1.47 15.03
N VAL A 140 21.19 0.27 14.78
CA VAL A 140 22.45 -0.13 15.41
C VAL A 140 23.50 0.81 14.83
N ALA A 141 24.15 1.59 15.70
CA ALA A 141 25.32 2.35 15.29
C ALA A 141 26.29 1.40 14.61
N ALA A 142 26.67 1.72 13.37
CA ALA A 142 27.75 0.98 12.73
C ALA A 142 28.98 1.12 13.66
N GLU A 143 29.46 0.00 14.20
CA GLU A 143 30.73 0.03 14.93
C GLU A 143 31.78 0.57 13.96
N PRO A 144 32.57 1.58 14.38
CA PRO A 144 33.66 2.03 13.55
C PRO A 144 34.59 0.84 13.33
N SER A 145 34.70 0.39 12.10
CA SER A 145 35.70 -0.61 11.72
C SER A 145 37.08 -0.05 12.00
N SER A 146 37.72 -0.63 13.01
CA SER A 146 39.11 -0.36 13.39
C SER A 146 40.09 -0.85 12.34
#